data_4a0359c838488c624a8553a51921e397
#
_entry.id   4a0359c838488c624a8553a51921e397
#
_cell.length_a   1.000
_cell.length_b   1.000
_cell.length_c   1.000
_cell.angle_alpha   90.00
_cell.angle_beta   90.00
_cell.angle_gamma   90.00
#
_symmetry.space_group_name_H-M   'P 1'
#
loop_
_entity.id
_entity.type
_entity.pdbx_description
1 polymer ?
#
loop_
_entity_poly.entity_id
_entity_poly.type
_entity_poly.pdbx_seq_one_letter_code
_entity_poly.pdbx_strand_id
1 'polypeptide(L)'
;METVPAANALPFIEATFAFLAHEYGFELVQSTEIPSMAWFRRDQRVVIVAYDFMRDATIEVDLMDGAADDRYRLADVLAFQAEIVPIRLEGIRERAFLVSELERVAGILATYGREFLAGDMAAFARRYREALLVRTTRALAMREFYSGDPARSREIFASLRAYWDDRDREHFAQLEAGTALRYLRRGAN
;
A
#
# COMPACT_ATOMS: atom_id res chain seq x y z
N MET A 1 19.82 -16.95 13.23
CA MET A 1 19.02 -15.86 12.64
C MET A 1 18.51 -15.00 13.79
N GLU A 2 18.83 -13.71 13.75
CA GLU A 2 18.48 -12.78 14.83
C GLU A 2 17.06 -12.23 14.58
N THR A 3 16.11 -12.62 15.42
CA THR A 3 14.73 -12.07 15.38
C THR A 3 14.71 -10.72 16.07
N VAL A 4 14.03 -9.74 15.46
CA VAL A 4 13.82 -8.41 16.03
C VAL A 4 12.47 -8.38 16.75
N PRO A 5 12.46 -8.30 18.10
CA PRO A 5 11.21 -8.05 18.83
C PRO A 5 10.63 -6.70 18.43
N ALA A 6 9.32 -6.54 18.55
CA ALA A 6 8.63 -5.27 18.25
C ALA A 6 9.26 -4.07 18.97
N ALA A 7 9.66 -4.25 20.24
CA ALA A 7 10.32 -3.22 21.03
C ALA A 7 11.67 -2.72 20.45
N ASN A 8 12.26 -3.47 19.54
CA ASN A 8 13.58 -3.15 18.97
C ASN A 8 13.49 -2.69 17.49
N ALA A 9 12.28 -2.50 16.94
CA ALA A 9 12.11 -2.06 15.56
C ALA A 9 12.33 -0.54 15.38
N LEU A 10 12.05 0.25 16.40
CA LEU A 10 12.11 1.71 16.35
C LEU A 10 13.43 2.27 15.81
N PRO A 11 14.62 1.84 16.24
CA PRO A 11 15.89 2.35 15.71
C PRO A 11 16.06 2.11 14.20
N PHE A 12 15.52 1.01 13.67
CA PHE A 12 15.57 0.71 12.24
C PHE A 12 14.59 1.59 11.45
N ILE A 13 13.39 1.85 12.01
CA ILE A 13 12.42 2.78 11.43
C ILE A 13 13.02 4.19 11.37
N GLU A 14 13.57 4.68 12.50
CA GLU A 14 14.18 5.99 12.58
C GLU A 14 15.33 6.16 11.56
N ALA A 15 16.22 5.18 11.47
CA ALA A 15 17.34 5.23 10.54
C ALA A 15 16.87 5.22 9.07
N THR A 16 15.92 4.36 8.73
CA THR A 16 15.43 4.21 7.35
C THR A 16 14.62 5.40 6.88
N PHE A 17 13.84 6.00 7.77
CA PHE A 17 12.98 7.15 7.46
C PHE A 17 13.62 8.51 7.78
N ALA A 18 14.93 8.55 8.09
CA ALA A 18 15.67 9.79 8.37
C ALA A 18 15.60 10.81 7.22
N PHE A 19 15.37 10.37 5.97
CA PHE A 19 15.16 11.26 4.83
C PHE A 19 13.96 12.20 5.01
N LEU A 20 12.95 11.81 5.78
CA LEU A 20 11.81 12.69 6.10
C LEU A 20 12.27 13.95 6.82
N ALA A 21 13.25 13.84 7.72
CA ALA A 21 13.83 14.99 8.40
C ALA A 21 14.77 15.78 7.47
N HIS A 22 15.67 15.10 6.79
CA HIS A 22 16.74 15.75 6.02
C HIS A 22 16.24 16.42 4.74
N GLU A 23 15.30 15.79 4.04
CA GLU A 23 14.83 16.28 2.74
C GLU A 23 13.53 17.07 2.84
N TYR A 24 12.67 16.70 3.80
CA TYR A 24 11.33 17.28 3.90
C TYR A 24 11.08 18.07 5.18
N GLY A 25 12.04 18.10 6.12
CA GLY A 25 11.95 18.88 7.34
C GLY A 25 10.88 18.39 8.33
N PHE A 26 10.59 17.10 8.33
CA PHE A 26 9.77 16.49 9.38
C PHE A 26 10.59 16.28 10.64
N GLU A 27 9.98 16.48 11.78
CA GLU A 27 10.57 16.18 13.09
C GLU A 27 10.09 14.83 13.58
N LEU A 28 11.00 14.02 14.11
CA LEU A 28 10.65 12.77 14.77
C LEU A 28 10.02 13.09 16.11
N VAL A 29 8.77 12.66 16.30
CA VAL A 29 8.06 12.72 17.58
C VAL A 29 8.10 11.34 18.18
N GLN A 30 8.92 11.15 19.22
CA GLN A 30 9.02 9.86 19.89
C GLN A 30 7.70 9.50 20.57
N SER A 31 7.12 8.37 20.20
CA SER A 31 6.07 7.74 20.96
C SER A 31 6.70 6.90 22.06
N THR A 32 6.55 7.33 23.31
CA THR A 32 6.98 6.54 24.48
C THR A 32 6.07 5.35 24.75
N GLU A 33 4.89 5.31 24.12
CA GLU A 33 3.85 4.34 24.42
C GLU A 33 3.87 3.11 23.51
N ILE A 34 4.36 3.26 22.27
CA ILE A 34 4.33 2.17 21.27
C ILE A 34 5.72 2.00 20.66
N PRO A 35 6.53 1.06 21.17
CA PRO A 35 7.94 0.92 20.79
C PRO A 35 8.19 0.44 19.36
N SER A 36 7.14 0.09 18.62
CA SER A 36 7.20 -0.32 17.21
C SER A 36 6.63 0.73 16.24
N MET A 37 6.46 1.98 16.69
CA MET A 37 5.85 3.04 15.91
C MET A 37 6.67 4.33 16.00
N ALA A 38 6.95 4.93 14.86
CA ALA A 38 7.58 6.25 14.75
C ALA A 38 6.61 7.25 14.12
N TRP A 39 6.59 8.46 14.66
CA TRP A 39 5.79 9.57 14.17
C TRP A 39 6.73 10.66 13.69
N PHE A 40 6.57 11.05 12.43
CA PHE A 40 7.29 12.17 11.83
C PHE A 40 6.30 13.28 11.56
N ARG A 41 6.53 14.46 12.12
CA ARG A 41 5.60 15.59 12.06
C ARG A 41 6.23 16.78 11.38
N ARG A 42 5.47 17.43 10.50
CA ARG A 42 5.77 18.75 9.94
C ARG A 42 4.48 19.54 9.81
N ASP A 43 4.38 20.66 10.54
CA ASP A 43 3.17 21.47 10.63
C ASP A 43 1.97 20.61 11.10
N GLN A 44 0.93 20.51 10.27
CA GLN A 44 -0.24 19.67 10.52
C GLN A 44 -0.16 18.28 9.86
N ARG A 45 0.93 18.00 9.14
CA ARG A 45 1.14 16.70 8.47
C ARG A 45 1.90 15.76 9.37
N VAL A 46 1.46 14.51 9.39
CA VAL A 46 2.10 13.45 10.16
C VAL A 46 2.29 12.22 9.27
N VAL A 47 3.49 11.67 9.28
CA VAL A 47 3.79 10.35 8.72
C VAL A 47 3.95 9.40 9.90
N ILE A 48 3.13 8.36 9.94
CA ILE A 48 3.18 7.32 10.97
C ILE A 48 3.72 6.07 10.31
N VAL A 49 4.82 5.54 10.85
CA VAL A 49 5.39 4.25 10.42
C VAL A 49 5.25 3.29 11.58
N ALA A 50 4.50 2.21 11.39
CA ALA A 50 4.24 1.21 12.39
C ALA A 50 4.71 -0.17 11.91
N TYR A 51 5.35 -0.91 12.82
CA TYR A 51 5.66 -2.32 12.65
C TYR A 51 4.75 -3.16 13.54
N ASP A 52 3.75 -3.80 12.93
CA ASP A 52 2.81 -4.68 13.65
C ASP A 52 3.38 -6.11 13.72
N PHE A 53 4.13 -6.37 14.81
CA PHE A 53 4.70 -7.69 15.07
C PHE A 53 3.65 -8.72 15.51
N MET A 54 2.56 -8.27 16.13
CA MET A 54 1.62 -9.16 16.82
C MET A 54 0.64 -9.84 15.88
N ARG A 55 0.25 -9.17 14.80
CA ARG A 55 -0.70 -9.73 13.81
C ARG A 55 0.05 -10.47 12.72
N ASP A 56 0.54 -9.73 11.74
CA ASP A 56 1.05 -10.31 10.50
C ASP A 56 2.52 -9.94 10.23
N ALA A 57 3.21 -9.32 11.21
CA ALA A 57 4.54 -8.75 11.05
C ALA A 57 4.61 -7.80 9.83
N THR A 58 3.64 -6.86 9.74
CA THR A 58 3.50 -5.88 8.65
C THR A 58 4.15 -4.56 8.98
N ILE A 59 4.58 -3.82 7.94
CA ILE A 59 4.91 -2.41 8.04
C ILE A 59 3.76 -1.63 7.44
N GLU A 60 3.14 -0.77 8.26
CA GLU A 60 2.09 0.14 7.84
C GLU A 60 2.63 1.56 7.82
N VAL A 61 2.26 2.33 6.80
CA VAL A 61 2.54 3.76 6.72
C VAL A 61 1.24 4.50 6.51
N ASP A 62 0.91 5.36 7.45
CA ASP A 62 -0.23 6.26 7.38
C ASP A 62 0.26 7.71 7.22
N LEU A 63 -0.45 8.45 6.40
CA LEU A 63 -0.23 9.87 6.16
C LEU A 63 -1.46 10.61 6.70
N MET A 64 -1.25 11.55 7.61
CA MET A 64 -2.36 12.32 8.20
C MET A 64 -2.22 13.79 7.86
N ASP A 65 -3.32 14.39 7.43
CA ASP A 65 -3.48 15.83 7.30
C ASP A 65 -4.37 16.34 8.42
N GLY A 66 -3.77 16.90 9.47
CA GLY A 66 -4.51 17.44 10.59
C GLY A 66 -5.33 18.69 10.28
N ALA A 67 -5.08 19.36 9.14
CA ALA A 67 -5.90 20.49 8.69
C ALA A 67 -7.28 20.04 8.18
N ALA A 68 -7.32 18.88 7.53
CA ALA A 68 -8.54 18.31 6.97
C ALA A 68 -9.12 17.16 7.82
N ASP A 69 -8.42 16.75 8.87
CA ASP A 69 -8.70 15.53 9.66
C ASP A 69 -8.75 14.26 8.79
N ASP A 70 -7.94 14.25 7.72
CA ASP A 70 -7.88 13.17 6.76
C ASP A 70 -6.73 12.20 7.08
N ARG A 71 -7.00 10.91 6.93
CA ARG A 71 -5.99 9.84 7.04
C ARG A 71 -5.93 9.04 5.75
N TYR A 72 -4.72 8.89 5.23
CA TYR A 72 -4.43 8.18 3.99
C TYR A 72 -3.48 7.02 4.28
N ARG A 73 -3.80 5.83 3.81
CA ARG A 73 -2.88 4.69 3.89
C ARG A 73 -1.98 4.68 2.67
N LEU A 74 -0.67 4.55 2.88
CA LEU A 74 0.27 4.45 1.76
C LEU A 74 -0.07 3.27 0.84
N ALA A 75 -0.53 2.16 1.40
CA ALA A 75 -0.98 0.99 0.64
C ALA A 75 -2.11 1.29 -0.36
N ASP A 76 -2.95 2.28 -0.10
CA ASP A 76 -4.05 2.66 -1.01
C ASP A 76 -3.55 3.48 -2.21
N VAL A 77 -2.47 4.26 -2.04
CA VAL A 77 -1.84 5.03 -3.13
C VAL A 77 -1.19 4.10 -4.16
N LEU A 78 -0.84 2.89 -3.73
CA LEU A 78 -0.18 1.88 -4.56
C LEU A 78 -1.15 1.10 -5.46
N ALA A 79 -2.44 1.43 -5.45
CA ALA A 79 -3.44 0.76 -6.29
C ALA A 79 -3.18 0.89 -7.80
N PHE A 80 -2.32 1.81 -8.21
CA PHE A 80 -1.84 1.95 -9.60
C PHE A 80 -0.72 0.98 -9.97
N GLN A 81 -0.17 0.24 -8.99
CA GLN A 81 0.91 -0.71 -9.24
C GLN A 81 0.41 -2.14 -9.10
N ALA A 82 0.58 -2.89 -10.17
CA ALA A 82 0.30 -4.32 -10.24
C ALA A 82 1.08 -5.17 -9.24
N GLU A 83 2.21 -4.71 -8.82
CA GLU A 83 3.23 -5.50 -8.13
C GLU A 83 3.34 -5.27 -6.64
N ILE A 84 2.31 -4.77 -5.99
CA ILE A 84 2.30 -4.98 -4.55
C ILE A 84 1.86 -6.42 -4.32
N VAL A 85 2.80 -7.30 -4.57
CA VAL A 85 2.77 -8.61 -3.95
C VAL A 85 2.66 -8.33 -2.46
N PRO A 86 1.58 -8.70 -1.79
CA PRO A 86 1.59 -8.73 -0.34
C PRO A 86 2.77 -9.63 0.00
N ILE A 87 3.85 -9.04 0.51
CA ILE A 87 4.98 -9.83 0.95
C ILE A 87 4.39 -10.77 1.97
N ARG A 88 4.51 -12.06 1.70
CA ARG A 88 4.22 -13.07 2.72
C ARG A 88 5.18 -12.82 3.85
N LEU A 89 4.63 -12.35 4.93
CA LEU A 89 5.29 -11.71 6.06
C LEU A 89 6.04 -12.69 6.96
N GLU A 90 6.13 -13.95 6.57
CA GLU A 90 6.76 -15.00 7.35
C GLU A 90 8.24 -14.77 7.65
N GLY A 91 8.86 -13.79 7.02
CA GLY A 91 10.29 -13.47 7.20
C GLY A 91 10.60 -12.11 7.84
N ILE A 92 9.63 -11.19 7.97
CA ILE A 92 9.91 -9.83 8.47
C ILE A 92 10.38 -9.81 9.94
N ARG A 93 10.18 -10.90 10.68
CA ARG A 93 10.69 -11.05 12.05
C ARG A 93 12.22 -11.09 12.13
N GLU A 94 12.88 -11.38 11.03
CA GLU A 94 14.35 -11.37 10.96
C GLU A 94 14.82 -9.96 10.63
N ARG A 95 15.92 -9.55 11.28
CA ARG A 95 16.50 -8.21 11.13
C ARG A 95 16.76 -7.83 9.67
N ALA A 96 17.35 -8.72 8.89
CA ALA A 96 17.68 -8.45 7.49
C ALA A 96 16.42 -8.20 6.64
N PHE A 97 15.35 -8.97 6.86
CA PHE A 97 14.09 -8.81 6.17
C PHE A 97 13.35 -7.56 6.62
N LEU A 98 13.37 -7.24 7.94
CA LEU A 98 12.78 -6.01 8.45
C LEU A 98 13.43 -4.78 7.81
N VAL A 99 14.77 -4.71 7.77
CA VAL A 99 15.50 -3.59 7.18
C VAL A 99 15.17 -3.46 5.69
N SER A 100 15.25 -4.56 4.94
CA SER A 100 14.94 -4.57 3.50
C SER A 100 13.51 -4.12 3.22
N GLU A 101 12.55 -4.53 4.04
CA GLU A 101 11.16 -4.12 3.87
C GLU A 101 10.93 -2.66 4.26
N LEU A 102 11.57 -2.17 5.32
CA LEU A 102 11.55 -0.75 5.67
C LEU A 102 12.12 0.11 4.53
N GLU A 103 13.26 -0.29 3.94
CA GLU A 103 13.86 0.40 2.79
C GLU A 103 12.91 0.42 1.58
N ARG A 104 12.27 -0.71 1.29
CA ARG A 104 11.28 -0.80 0.22
C ARG A 104 10.11 0.14 0.45
N VAL A 105 9.54 0.16 1.65
CA VAL A 105 8.40 1.00 2.02
C VAL A 105 8.81 2.48 2.02
N ALA A 106 10.01 2.81 2.48
CA ALA A 106 10.55 4.17 2.42
C ALA A 106 10.69 4.67 0.96
N GLY A 107 11.21 3.84 0.07
CA GLY A 107 11.29 4.14 -1.36
C GLY A 107 9.92 4.36 -2.00
N ILE A 108 8.94 3.58 -1.61
CA ILE A 108 7.54 3.76 -2.01
C ILE A 108 7.02 5.12 -1.51
N LEU A 109 7.20 5.43 -0.24
CA LEU A 109 6.76 6.71 0.32
C LEU A 109 7.42 7.90 -0.39
N ALA A 110 8.73 7.83 -0.63
CA ALA A 110 9.46 8.88 -1.35
C ALA A 110 8.93 9.10 -2.78
N THR A 111 8.50 8.03 -3.44
CA THR A 111 8.00 8.07 -4.82
C THR A 111 6.53 8.48 -4.88
N TYR A 112 5.67 7.80 -4.14
CA TYR A 112 4.21 7.94 -4.25
C TYR A 112 3.58 8.88 -3.22
N GLY A 113 4.28 9.13 -2.12
CA GLY A 113 3.89 10.13 -1.12
C GLY A 113 4.51 11.52 -1.34
N ARG A 114 5.25 11.72 -2.44
CA ARG A 114 6.03 12.95 -2.68
C ARG A 114 5.22 14.23 -2.56
N GLU A 115 4.03 14.27 -3.13
CA GLU A 115 3.17 15.46 -3.05
C GLU A 115 2.75 15.75 -1.61
N PHE A 116 2.41 14.72 -0.84
CA PHE A 116 2.12 14.86 0.59
C PHE A 116 3.35 15.39 1.35
N LEU A 117 4.51 14.80 1.12
CA LEU A 117 5.75 15.18 1.78
C LEU A 117 6.15 16.62 1.45
N ALA A 118 5.98 17.04 0.19
CA ALA A 118 6.24 18.40 -0.26
C ALA A 118 5.19 19.42 0.20
N GLY A 119 4.00 19.00 0.62
CA GLY A 119 2.90 19.85 1.08
C GLY A 119 1.89 20.21 0.00
N ASP A 120 1.94 19.59 -1.17
CA ASP A 120 0.91 19.75 -2.19
C ASP A 120 -0.26 18.78 -1.90
N MET A 121 -1.03 19.13 -0.87
CA MET A 121 -2.14 18.31 -0.38
C MET A 121 -3.26 18.19 -1.42
N ALA A 122 -3.48 19.21 -2.25
CA ALA A 122 -4.52 19.16 -3.28
C ALA A 122 -4.18 18.13 -4.38
N ALA A 123 -2.93 18.11 -4.85
CA ALA A 123 -2.46 17.12 -5.82
C ALA A 123 -2.48 15.72 -5.21
N PHE A 124 -1.99 15.57 -3.96
CA PHE A 124 -1.99 14.28 -3.26
C PHE A 124 -3.39 13.73 -3.07
N ALA A 125 -4.32 14.51 -2.52
CA ALA A 125 -5.71 14.06 -2.27
C ALA A 125 -6.46 13.70 -3.57
N ARG A 126 -6.20 14.41 -4.67
CA ARG A 126 -6.74 14.06 -5.99
C ARG A 126 -6.24 12.70 -6.45
N ARG A 127 -4.91 12.48 -6.40
CA ARG A 127 -4.28 11.23 -6.80
C ARG A 127 -4.69 10.05 -5.90
N TYR A 128 -4.81 10.28 -4.60
CA TYR A 128 -5.28 9.28 -3.66
C TYR A 128 -6.72 8.82 -3.99
N ARG A 129 -7.64 9.77 -4.24
CA ARG A 129 -9.03 9.46 -4.63
C ARG A 129 -9.09 8.67 -5.94
N GLU A 130 -8.26 9.05 -6.91
CA GLU A 130 -8.16 8.32 -8.17
C GLU A 130 -7.64 6.89 -7.95
N ALA A 131 -6.58 6.70 -7.16
CA ALA A 131 -6.06 5.39 -6.79
C ALA A 131 -7.12 4.53 -6.10
N LEU A 132 -7.85 5.09 -5.15
CA LEU A 132 -8.91 4.39 -4.44
C LEU A 132 -10.06 3.98 -5.38
N LEU A 133 -10.44 4.85 -6.32
CA LEU A 133 -11.44 4.54 -7.34
C LEU A 133 -10.98 3.38 -8.23
N VAL A 134 -9.75 3.41 -8.73
CA VAL A 134 -9.17 2.32 -9.56
C VAL A 134 -9.16 1.01 -8.78
N ARG A 135 -8.70 1.04 -7.54
CA ARG A 135 -8.65 -0.15 -6.66
C ARG A 135 -10.03 -0.75 -6.43
N THR A 136 -11.02 0.07 -6.07
CA THR A 136 -12.38 -0.41 -5.79
C THR A 136 -13.05 -0.93 -7.05
N THR A 137 -12.84 -0.28 -8.19
CA THR A 137 -13.38 -0.70 -9.50
C THR A 137 -12.73 -2.00 -9.96
N ARG A 138 -11.39 -2.15 -9.78
CA ARG A 138 -10.67 -3.40 -10.07
C ARG A 138 -11.17 -4.56 -9.19
N ALA A 139 -11.36 -4.32 -7.89
CA ALA A 139 -11.92 -5.33 -6.99
C ALA A 139 -13.33 -5.75 -7.40
N LEU A 140 -14.15 -4.81 -7.88
CA LEU A 140 -15.49 -5.11 -8.43
C LEU A 140 -15.37 -5.97 -9.71
N ALA A 141 -14.50 -5.60 -10.65
CA ALA A 141 -14.28 -6.39 -11.87
C ALA A 141 -13.86 -7.82 -11.56
N MET A 142 -12.92 -8.00 -10.61
CA MET A 142 -12.46 -9.31 -10.18
C MET A 142 -13.57 -10.11 -9.48
N ARG A 143 -14.39 -9.47 -8.68
CA ARG A 143 -15.55 -10.13 -8.07
C ARG A 143 -16.49 -10.67 -9.14
N GLU A 144 -16.85 -9.86 -10.15
CA GLU A 144 -17.71 -10.31 -11.24
C GLU A 144 -17.04 -11.39 -12.10
N PHE A 145 -15.71 -11.35 -12.28
CA PHE A 145 -14.95 -12.39 -12.95
C PHE A 145 -15.09 -13.76 -12.25
N TYR A 146 -15.01 -13.78 -10.92
CA TYR A 146 -15.11 -15.01 -10.13
C TYR A 146 -16.55 -15.39 -9.77
N SER A 147 -17.48 -14.45 -9.70
CA SER A 147 -18.89 -14.73 -9.35
C SER A 147 -19.74 -15.21 -10.51
N GLY A 148 -19.24 -15.10 -11.75
CA GLY A 148 -19.88 -15.69 -12.91
C GLY A 148 -20.64 -14.75 -13.83
N ASP A 149 -20.44 -13.42 -13.73
CA ASP A 149 -20.90 -12.46 -14.76
C ASP A 149 -19.72 -11.92 -15.61
N PRO A 150 -19.26 -12.70 -16.61
CA PRO A 150 -18.13 -12.32 -17.45
C PRO A 150 -18.40 -11.08 -18.30
N ALA A 151 -19.65 -10.83 -18.69
CA ALA A 151 -20.02 -9.67 -19.50
C ALA A 151 -19.81 -8.40 -18.70
N ARG A 152 -20.33 -8.36 -17.47
CA ARG A 152 -20.17 -7.24 -16.56
C ARG A 152 -18.72 -7.04 -16.14
N SER A 153 -17.99 -8.13 -15.85
CA SER A 153 -16.56 -8.06 -15.57
C SER A 153 -15.79 -7.40 -16.71
N ARG A 154 -16.06 -7.79 -17.97
CA ARG A 154 -15.45 -7.21 -19.16
C ARG A 154 -15.72 -5.71 -19.27
N GLU A 155 -16.95 -5.26 -19.07
CA GLU A 155 -17.30 -3.84 -19.09
C GLU A 155 -16.53 -3.03 -18.06
N ILE A 156 -16.45 -3.55 -16.82
CA ILE A 156 -15.73 -2.89 -15.73
C ILE A 156 -14.23 -2.84 -16.03
N PHE A 157 -13.61 -3.95 -16.47
CA PHE A 157 -12.20 -3.94 -16.85
C PHE A 157 -11.93 -2.97 -18.00
N ALA A 158 -12.80 -2.92 -19.02
CA ALA A 158 -12.67 -1.98 -20.12
C ALA A 158 -12.65 -0.53 -19.67
N SER A 159 -13.42 -0.17 -18.63
CA SER A 159 -13.43 1.18 -18.06
C SER A 159 -12.11 1.55 -17.37
N LEU A 160 -11.32 0.56 -16.96
CA LEU A 160 -10.02 0.74 -16.32
C LEU A 160 -8.83 0.68 -17.29
N ARG A 161 -9.07 0.66 -18.60
CA ARG A 161 -8.04 0.38 -19.62
C ARG A 161 -6.78 1.25 -19.51
N ALA A 162 -6.94 2.51 -19.07
CA ALA A 162 -5.82 3.43 -18.87
C ALA A 162 -4.89 3.03 -17.70
N TYR A 163 -5.38 2.17 -16.79
CA TYR A 163 -4.69 1.75 -15.57
C TYR A 163 -4.34 0.25 -15.56
N TRP A 164 -4.48 -0.42 -16.70
CA TRP A 164 -4.22 -1.85 -16.77
C TRP A 164 -2.76 -2.17 -16.54
N ASP A 165 -2.54 -3.11 -15.66
CA ASP A 165 -1.30 -3.85 -15.52
C ASP A 165 -1.32 -5.15 -16.36
N ASP A 166 -0.25 -5.95 -16.27
CA ASP A 166 -0.16 -7.21 -17.02
C ASP A 166 -1.21 -8.23 -16.57
N ARG A 167 -1.55 -8.22 -15.30
CA ARG A 167 -2.58 -9.06 -14.70
C ARG A 167 -3.98 -8.70 -15.20
N ASP A 168 -4.28 -7.40 -15.28
CA ASP A 168 -5.55 -6.93 -15.83
C ASP A 168 -5.69 -7.32 -17.31
N ARG A 169 -4.60 -7.20 -18.08
CA ARG A 169 -4.55 -7.64 -19.50
C ARG A 169 -4.80 -9.14 -19.65
N GLU A 170 -4.19 -9.95 -18.78
CA GLU A 170 -4.39 -11.39 -18.77
C GLU A 170 -5.85 -11.75 -18.42
N HIS A 171 -6.43 -11.18 -17.37
CA HIS A 171 -7.81 -11.42 -17.00
C HIS A 171 -8.78 -10.99 -18.11
N PHE A 172 -8.53 -9.85 -18.74
CA PHE A 172 -9.35 -9.38 -19.85
C PHE A 172 -9.27 -10.31 -21.06
N ALA A 173 -8.07 -10.78 -21.41
CA ALA A 173 -7.87 -11.77 -22.48
C ALA A 173 -8.60 -13.09 -22.18
N GLN A 174 -8.63 -13.55 -20.93
CA GLN A 174 -9.40 -14.74 -20.53
C GLN A 174 -10.91 -14.53 -20.67
N LEU A 175 -11.42 -13.32 -20.37
CA LEU A 175 -12.82 -12.96 -20.58
C LEU A 175 -13.18 -12.95 -22.07
N GLU A 176 -12.31 -12.42 -22.94
CA GLU A 176 -12.52 -12.41 -24.40
C GLU A 176 -12.51 -13.82 -24.97
N ALA A 177 -11.59 -14.67 -24.51
CA ALA A 177 -11.49 -16.05 -24.93
C ALA A 177 -12.59 -16.98 -24.38
N GLY A 178 -13.44 -16.48 -23.48
CA GLY A 178 -14.46 -17.29 -22.81
C GLY A 178 -13.90 -18.40 -21.91
N THR A 179 -12.62 -18.28 -21.52
CA THR A 179 -11.92 -19.29 -20.69
C THR A 179 -12.14 -19.06 -19.20
N ALA A 180 -12.54 -17.86 -18.80
CA ALA A 180 -12.84 -17.50 -17.41
C ALA A 180 -13.87 -18.43 -16.75
N LEU A 181 -14.86 -18.90 -17.50
CA LEU A 181 -15.90 -19.80 -17.01
C LEU A 181 -15.43 -21.23 -16.72
N ARG A 182 -14.28 -21.66 -17.20
CA ARG A 182 -13.78 -23.03 -17.00
C ARG A 182 -13.29 -23.29 -15.57
N TYR A 183 -12.87 -22.24 -14.85
CA TYR A 183 -12.43 -22.38 -13.46
C TYR A 183 -13.60 -22.54 -12.48
N LEU A 184 -14.74 -21.92 -12.75
CA LEU A 184 -15.93 -22.00 -11.89
C LEU A 184 -16.64 -23.37 -11.97
N ARG A 185 -16.55 -24.10 -13.11
CA ARG A 185 -17.20 -25.41 -13.28
C ARG A 185 -16.43 -26.56 -12.65
N ARG A 186 -15.13 -26.41 -12.30
CA ARG A 186 -14.34 -27.50 -11.70
C ARG A 186 -14.46 -27.60 -10.18
N GLY A 187 -15.04 -26.62 -9.51
CA GLY A 187 -15.27 -26.63 -8.05
C GLY A 187 -16.69 -27.03 -7.63
N ALA A 188 -17.57 -27.40 -8.57
CA ALA A 188 -18.99 -27.74 -8.32
C ALA A 188 -19.32 -29.21 -8.54
N ASN A 189 -18.31 -30.11 -8.51
CA ASN A 189 -18.49 -31.58 -8.49
C ASN A 189 -17.85 -32.17 -7.25
#